data_29fa2d86519995444b97d09e5b455943
#
_entry.id   29fa2d86519995444b97d09e5b455943
#
_cell.length_a   1.000
_cell.length_b   1.000
_cell.length_c   1.000
_cell.angle_alpha   90.00
_cell.angle_beta   90.00
_cell.angle_gamma   90.00
#
_symmetry.space_group_name_H-M   'P 1'
#
loop_
_entity.id
_entity.type
_entity.pdbx_description
1 polymer ?
#
loop_
_entity_poly.entity_id
_entity_poly.type
_entity_poly.pdbx_seq_one_letter_code
_entity_poly.pdbx_strand_id
1 'polypeptide(L)'
;MNNLNLLSEPFDHPALKRNLAVLFLSCIALLSAAVALAESDAEKGMAIAVEADRRDNGFGDTSVDLTMLIASSPDNIITREMRQMVLEVADDGDKSIMVFDRPRDLKGTAILTFTHKTEADEQWLYLPALKRVKRISSADKSGPFMGSEFAYEDLSSQEVEKYSYKYLRDETINGELCFVLERIPTDTNSGYTRQVTWVDQSEYRLQRVDYYDRKNALLKTMVPVGYRQYLDHYWRPEEL
;
A
#
# COMPACT_ATOMS: atom_id res chain seq x y z
N MET A 1 4.75 63.41 -78.01
CA MET A 1 5.61 63.66 -76.81
C MET A 1 4.71 63.79 -75.65
N ASN A 2 4.34 62.69 -74.98
CA ASN A 2 3.57 62.72 -73.75
C ASN A 2 4.15 61.64 -72.83
N ASN A 3 4.72 62.11 -71.74
CA ASN A 3 5.20 61.30 -70.59
C ASN A 3 4.00 60.87 -69.76
N LEU A 4 3.81 59.58 -69.59
CA LEU A 4 2.92 59.04 -68.54
C LEU A 4 3.81 58.47 -67.44
N ASN A 5 3.83 59.19 -66.28
CA ASN A 5 4.34 58.67 -65.03
C ASN A 5 3.20 57.91 -64.31
N LEU A 6 3.33 56.58 -64.15
CA LEU A 6 2.51 55.77 -63.33
C LEU A 6 3.19 55.63 -61.97
N LEU A 7 2.68 56.36 -60.98
CA LEU A 7 3.03 56.18 -59.57
C LEU A 7 2.30 54.93 -59.00
N SER A 8 3.05 53.92 -58.63
CA SER A 8 2.53 52.76 -57.88
C SER A 8 2.42 53.13 -56.40
N GLU A 9 1.20 53.26 -55.91
CA GLU A 9 0.95 53.40 -54.48
C GLU A 9 1.02 52.02 -53.76
N PRO A 10 1.65 51.92 -52.59
CA PRO A 10 1.64 50.68 -51.84
C PRO A 10 0.27 50.49 -51.15
N PHE A 11 -0.37 49.39 -51.43
CA PHE A 11 -1.59 48.95 -50.74
C PHE A 11 -1.24 48.63 -49.28
N ASP A 12 -1.53 49.53 -48.35
CA ASP A 12 -1.43 49.32 -46.93
C ASP A 12 -2.84 49.08 -46.36
N HIS A 13 -3.22 47.81 -46.23
CA HIS A 13 -4.49 47.43 -45.62
C HIS A 13 -4.28 47.07 -44.12
N PRO A 14 -4.55 47.98 -43.16
CA PRO A 14 -4.35 47.72 -41.73
C PRO A 14 -5.26 46.59 -41.20
N ALA A 15 -6.38 46.33 -41.88
CA ALA A 15 -7.29 45.23 -41.50
C ALA A 15 -6.71 43.82 -41.71
N LEU A 16 -5.86 43.65 -42.73
CA LEU A 16 -5.24 42.35 -43.06
C LEU A 16 -4.16 41.96 -42.06
N LYS A 17 -3.37 42.93 -41.56
CA LYS A 17 -2.33 42.69 -40.54
C LYS A 17 -2.94 42.37 -39.18
N ARG A 18 -4.09 42.97 -38.83
CA ARG A 18 -4.78 42.72 -37.57
C ARG A 18 -5.41 41.34 -37.52
N ASN A 19 -5.96 40.83 -38.62
CA ASN A 19 -6.55 39.49 -38.67
C ASN A 19 -5.50 38.38 -38.65
N LEU A 20 -4.32 38.61 -39.27
CA LEU A 20 -3.21 37.64 -39.21
C LEU A 20 -2.62 37.53 -37.79
N ALA A 21 -2.48 38.64 -37.09
CA ALA A 21 -1.98 38.65 -35.71
C ALA A 21 -2.95 37.95 -34.73
N VAL A 22 -4.26 38.11 -34.91
CA VAL A 22 -5.30 37.44 -34.09
C VAL A 22 -5.31 35.94 -34.38
N LEU A 23 -5.14 35.50 -35.62
CA LEU A 23 -5.06 34.06 -35.94
C LEU A 23 -3.80 33.41 -35.34
N PHE A 24 -2.65 34.08 -35.31
CA PHE A 24 -1.41 33.57 -34.73
C PHE A 24 -1.49 33.47 -33.19
N LEU A 25 -2.11 34.46 -32.51
CA LEU A 25 -2.35 34.39 -31.06
C LEU A 25 -3.36 33.29 -30.70
N SER A 26 -4.40 33.03 -31.49
CA SER A 26 -5.34 31.96 -31.33
C SER A 26 -4.70 30.56 -31.41
N CYS A 27 -3.78 30.37 -32.36
CA CYS A 27 -3.05 29.09 -32.53
C CYS A 27 -2.09 28.81 -31.38
N ILE A 28 -1.43 29.83 -30.81
CA ILE A 28 -0.52 29.67 -29.68
C ILE A 28 -1.32 29.37 -28.39
N ALA A 29 -2.49 29.95 -28.22
CA ALA A 29 -3.36 29.67 -27.07
C ALA A 29 -3.97 28.25 -27.09
N LEU A 30 -4.16 27.66 -28.28
CA LEU A 30 -4.67 26.29 -28.42
C LEU A 30 -3.57 25.22 -28.26
N LEU A 31 -2.29 25.56 -28.41
CA LEU A 31 -1.18 24.62 -28.18
C LEU A 31 -0.77 24.52 -26.70
N SER A 32 -1.17 25.46 -25.86
CA SER A 32 -0.84 25.44 -24.42
C SER A 32 -1.83 24.64 -23.55
N ALA A 33 -2.89 24.06 -24.12
CA ALA A 33 -3.95 23.37 -23.36
C ALA A 33 -3.83 21.84 -23.36
N ALA A 34 -2.74 21.25 -23.83
CA ALA A 34 -2.61 19.78 -23.92
C ALA A 34 -1.30 19.23 -23.37
N VAL A 35 -0.77 19.81 -22.30
CA VAL A 35 0.11 19.06 -21.42
C VAL A 35 -0.78 18.53 -20.29
N ALA A 36 -1.60 17.54 -20.59
CA ALA A 36 -2.02 16.60 -19.57
C ALA A 36 -0.73 15.92 -19.10
N LEU A 37 -0.21 16.34 -17.96
CA LEU A 37 0.87 15.63 -17.30
C LEU A 37 0.35 14.21 -17.11
N ALA A 38 0.87 13.26 -17.87
CA ALA A 38 0.59 11.86 -17.61
C ALA A 38 1.03 11.58 -16.16
N GLU A 39 0.10 11.13 -15.34
CA GLU A 39 0.37 10.71 -13.98
C GLU A 39 1.53 9.71 -14.00
N SER A 40 2.55 9.94 -13.21
CA SER A 40 3.67 9.01 -13.11
C SER A 40 3.24 7.71 -12.43
N ASP A 41 3.92 6.59 -12.73
CA ASP A 41 3.67 5.31 -12.04
C ASP A 41 3.78 5.43 -10.52
N ALA A 42 4.63 6.32 -10.02
CA ALA A 42 4.78 6.58 -8.59
C ALA A 42 3.56 7.31 -8.02
N GLU A 43 3.07 8.37 -8.67
CA GLU A 43 1.87 9.10 -8.26
C GLU A 43 0.63 8.19 -8.30
N LYS A 44 0.46 7.43 -9.38
CA LYS A 44 -0.61 6.45 -9.52
C LYS A 44 -0.54 5.38 -8.43
N GLY A 45 0.65 4.82 -8.16
CA GLY A 45 0.85 3.82 -7.12
C GLY A 45 0.52 4.36 -5.72
N MET A 46 0.95 5.57 -5.41
CA MET A 46 0.63 6.26 -4.16
C MET A 46 -0.89 6.52 -4.04
N ALA A 47 -1.53 7.02 -5.09
CA ALA A 47 -2.97 7.31 -5.07
C ALA A 47 -3.80 6.05 -4.81
N ILE A 48 -3.42 4.89 -5.39
CA ILE A 48 -4.09 3.62 -5.13
C ILE A 48 -3.89 3.18 -3.67
N ALA A 49 -2.69 3.31 -3.12
CA ALA A 49 -2.40 2.96 -1.74
C ALA A 49 -3.20 3.83 -0.75
N VAL A 50 -3.24 5.15 -0.98
CA VAL A 50 -4.03 6.09 -0.17
C VAL A 50 -5.53 5.79 -0.23
N GLU A 51 -6.06 5.44 -1.41
CA GLU A 51 -7.49 5.09 -1.54
C GLU A 51 -7.81 3.77 -0.84
N ALA A 52 -6.91 2.76 -0.90
CA ALA A 52 -7.08 1.51 -0.17
C ALA A 52 -7.10 1.75 1.35
N ASP A 53 -6.16 2.53 1.87
CA ASP A 53 -6.08 2.94 3.26
C ASP A 53 -7.34 3.71 3.71
N ARG A 54 -7.76 4.71 2.94
CA ARG A 54 -8.98 5.50 3.22
C ARG A 54 -10.23 4.64 3.35
N ARG A 55 -10.34 3.55 2.57
CA ARG A 55 -11.48 2.63 2.64
C ARG A 55 -11.43 1.70 3.85
N ASP A 56 -10.25 1.49 4.39
CA ASP A 56 -10.05 0.64 5.57
C ASP A 56 -10.14 1.41 6.89
N ASN A 57 -9.96 2.72 6.88
CA ASN A 57 -9.99 3.58 8.07
C ASN A 57 -11.41 3.89 8.55
N GLY A 58 -11.56 4.06 9.87
CA GLY A 58 -12.81 4.41 10.54
C GLY A 58 -13.53 3.22 11.19
N PHE A 59 -12.86 2.04 11.28
CA PHE A 59 -13.44 0.85 11.92
C PHE A 59 -13.50 0.94 13.46
N GLY A 60 -12.71 1.82 14.07
CA GLY A 60 -12.65 2.07 15.51
C GLY A 60 -11.87 1.00 16.27
N ASP A 61 -12.46 -0.17 16.46
CA ASP A 61 -11.78 -1.31 17.09
C ASP A 61 -12.23 -2.65 16.47
N THR A 62 -11.38 -3.68 16.63
CA THR A 62 -11.72 -5.05 16.24
C THR A 62 -11.27 -6.03 17.30
N SER A 63 -12.01 -7.15 17.43
CA SER A 63 -11.64 -8.30 18.22
C SER A 63 -11.90 -9.56 17.44
N VAL A 64 -10.86 -10.39 17.28
CA VAL A 64 -10.89 -11.58 16.41
C VAL A 64 -10.28 -12.77 17.12
N ASP A 65 -10.93 -13.93 17.06
CA ASP A 65 -10.34 -15.22 17.41
C ASP A 65 -9.63 -15.79 16.16
N LEU A 66 -8.35 -16.13 16.31
CA LEU A 66 -7.50 -16.59 15.22
C LEU A 66 -7.01 -18.01 15.45
N THR A 67 -6.96 -18.80 14.40
CA THR A 67 -6.28 -20.09 14.37
C THR A 67 -5.14 -20.03 13.37
N MET A 68 -3.90 -20.18 13.84
CA MET A 68 -2.71 -20.28 13.00
C MET A 68 -2.35 -21.74 12.80
N LEU A 69 -2.25 -22.16 11.55
CA LEU A 69 -1.78 -23.49 11.13
C LEU A 69 -0.37 -23.34 10.56
N ILE A 70 0.62 -23.99 11.17
CA ILE A 70 2.00 -24.02 10.69
C ILE A 70 2.28 -25.43 10.19
N ALA A 71 2.33 -25.59 8.86
CA ALA A 71 2.54 -26.87 8.21
C ALA A 71 3.97 -26.96 7.66
N SER A 72 4.78 -27.91 8.12
CA SER A 72 6.07 -28.25 7.51
C SER A 72 5.95 -29.41 6.50
N SER A 73 4.87 -30.20 6.62
CA SER A 73 4.43 -31.22 5.68
C SER A 73 2.93 -31.49 5.90
N PRO A 74 2.24 -32.19 5.01
CA PRO A 74 0.82 -32.53 5.18
C PRO A 74 0.51 -33.25 6.50
N ASP A 75 1.46 -34.02 7.03
CA ASP A 75 1.29 -34.81 8.25
C ASP A 75 1.86 -34.13 9.50
N ASN A 76 2.48 -32.95 9.36
CA ASN A 76 3.10 -32.22 10.46
C ASN A 76 2.58 -30.78 10.51
N ILE A 77 1.44 -30.63 11.19
CA ILE A 77 0.76 -29.34 11.34
C ILE A 77 0.76 -28.97 12.82
N ILE A 78 1.26 -27.79 13.13
CA ILE A 78 1.16 -27.17 14.45
C ILE A 78 0.01 -26.19 14.45
N THR A 79 -0.92 -26.34 15.38
CA THR A 79 -2.07 -25.45 15.53
C THR A 79 -1.87 -24.54 16.75
N ARG A 80 -2.17 -23.25 16.57
CA ARG A 80 -2.18 -22.26 17.65
C ARG A 80 -3.48 -21.49 17.61
N GLU A 81 -4.08 -21.31 18.77
CA GLU A 81 -5.28 -20.48 18.94
C GLU A 81 -4.87 -19.21 19.67
N MET A 82 -5.35 -18.07 19.21
CA MET A 82 -5.03 -16.76 19.76
C MET A 82 -6.17 -15.78 19.54
N ARG A 83 -6.20 -14.73 20.34
CA ARG A 83 -7.12 -13.60 20.20
C ARG A 83 -6.31 -12.38 19.82
N GLN A 84 -6.82 -11.61 18.86
CA GLN A 84 -6.25 -10.33 18.49
C GLN A 84 -7.28 -9.23 18.74
N MET A 85 -6.83 -8.13 19.31
CA MET A 85 -7.58 -6.89 19.43
C MET A 85 -6.78 -5.79 18.78
N VAL A 86 -7.43 -4.95 18.00
CA VAL A 86 -6.86 -3.79 17.33
C VAL A 86 -7.68 -2.58 17.72
N LEU A 87 -7.01 -1.51 18.11
CA LEU A 87 -7.57 -0.19 18.35
C LEU A 87 -7.04 0.76 17.30
N GLU A 88 -7.94 1.30 16.50
CA GLU A 88 -7.62 2.33 15.53
C GLU A 88 -7.22 3.62 16.23
N VAL A 89 -6.18 4.28 15.70
CA VAL A 89 -5.72 5.59 16.16
C VAL A 89 -5.75 6.57 14.99
N ALA A 90 -6.70 7.50 15.00
CA ALA A 90 -7.03 8.36 13.86
C ALA A 90 -5.86 9.17 13.27
N ASP A 91 -4.92 9.62 14.10
CA ASP A 91 -3.82 10.50 13.69
C ASP A 91 -2.44 9.80 13.66
N ASP A 92 -2.42 8.50 13.99
CA ASP A 92 -1.19 7.68 14.02
C ASP A 92 -1.52 6.26 13.56
N GLY A 93 -0.55 5.34 13.62
CA GLY A 93 -0.79 3.93 13.34
C GLY A 93 -1.50 3.22 14.49
N ASP A 94 -2.10 2.07 14.20
CA ASP A 94 -2.93 1.32 15.12
C ASP A 94 -2.17 0.70 16.28
N LYS A 95 -2.90 0.41 17.36
CA LYS A 95 -2.39 -0.38 18.48
C LYS A 95 -3.04 -1.74 18.47
N SER A 96 -2.23 -2.79 18.56
CA SER A 96 -2.76 -4.15 18.59
C SER A 96 -2.16 -4.97 19.71
N ILE A 97 -2.96 -5.91 20.22
CA ILE A 97 -2.48 -6.95 21.12
C ILE A 97 -2.97 -8.31 20.63
N MET A 98 -2.05 -9.27 20.55
CA MET A 98 -2.35 -10.66 20.24
C MET A 98 -1.97 -11.53 21.44
N VAL A 99 -2.87 -12.38 21.89
CA VAL A 99 -2.69 -13.24 23.08
C VAL A 99 -2.92 -14.70 22.70
N PHE A 100 -1.95 -15.56 22.97
CA PHE A 100 -2.07 -17.01 22.75
C PHE A 100 -2.95 -17.67 23.80
N ASP A 101 -3.93 -18.46 23.36
CA ASP A 101 -4.79 -19.27 24.22
C ASP A 101 -4.36 -20.75 24.20
N ARG A 102 -3.84 -21.22 23.08
CA ARG A 102 -3.29 -22.58 22.89
C ARG A 102 -2.07 -22.60 21.97
N PRO A 103 -1.18 -23.59 22.13
CA PRO A 103 -1.15 -24.67 23.10
C PRO A 103 -0.82 -24.19 24.53
N ARG A 104 -0.86 -25.10 25.48
CA ARG A 104 -0.72 -24.79 26.94
C ARG A 104 0.61 -24.10 27.29
N ASP A 105 1.68 -24.47 26.62
CA ASP A 105 3.03 -23.90 26.81
C ASP A 105 3.15 -22.46 26.31
N LEU A 106 2.32 -22.05 25.36
CA LEU A 106 2.24 -20.67 24.86
C LEU A 106 1.15 -19.84 25.53
N LYS A 107 0.24 -20.48 26.30
CA LYS A 107 -0.92 -19.79 26.88
C LYS A 107 -0.52 -18.56 27.68
N GLY A 108 -1.11 -17.40 27.32
CA GLY A 108 -0.85 -16.11 27.94
C GLY A 108 0.40 -15.39 27.41
N THR A 109 1.14 -16.01 26.47
CA THR A 109 2.13 -15.27 25.68
C THR A 109 1.39 -14.19 24.90
N ALA A 110 1.89 -12.97 24.94
CA ALA A 110 1.25 -11.85 24.27
C ALA A 110 2.27 -11.01 23.52
N ILE A 111 1.86 -10.48 22.35
CA ILE A 111 2.59 -9.44 21.65
C ILE A 111 1.73 -8.18 21.61
N LEU A 112 2.31 -7.07 22.05
CA LEU A 112 1.74 -5.73 21.97
C LEU A 112 2.50 -4.97 20.89
N THR A 113 1.77 -4.36 19.95
CA THR A 113 2.33 -3.55 18.88
C THR A 113 1.71 -2.16 18.91
N PHE A 114 2.55 -1.14 18.90
CA PHE A 114 2.16 0.24 18.59
C PHE A 114 2.76 0.57 17.23
N THR A 115 1.91 0.67 16.25
CA THR A 115 2.33 1.14 14.92
C THR A 115 2.32 2.66 14.91
N HIS A 116 3.22 3.25 14.15
CA HIS A 116 3.32 4.69 13.95
C HIS A 116 3.40 5.00 12.46
N LYS A 117 2.78 6.07 11.99
CA LYS A 117 2.81 6.46 10.57
C LYS A 117 4.21 6.80 10.07
N THR A 118 4.98 7.50 10.85
CA THR A 118 6.31 8.02 10.44
C THR A 118 7.45 7.54 11.30
N GLU A 119 7.19 7.20 12.55
CA GLU A 119 8.20 6.71 13.48
C GLU A 119 8.35 5.19 13.41
N ALA A 120 9.37 4.66 14.06
CA ALA A 120 9.57 3.22 14.17
C ALA A 120 8.51 2.60 15.09
N ASP A 121 7.94 1.48 14.65
CA ASP A 121 6.99 0.71 15.47
C ASP A 121 7.63 0.22 16.75
N GLU A 122 6.79 0.13 17.76
CA GLU A 122 7.18 -0.43 19.06
C GLU A 122 6.45 -1.74 19.29
N GLN A 123 7.24 -2.79 19.59
CA GLN A 123 6.70 -4.12 19.85
C GLN A 123 7.26 -4.71 21.14
N TRP A 124 6.41 -5.35 21.94
CA TRP A 124 6.78 -6.04 23.17
C TRP A 124 6.19 -7.42 23.21
N LEU A 125 7.05 -8.41 23.48
CA LEU A 125 6.66 -9.79 23.69
C LEU A 125 6.64 -10.09 25.20
N TYR A 126 5.48 -10.45 25.72
CA TYR A 126 5.35 -10.98 27.09
C TYR A 126 5.46 -12.49 27.10
N LEU A 127 6.34 -13.02 27.94
CA LEU A 127 6.57 -14.45 28.15
C LEU A 127 6.13 -14.85 29.55
N PRO A 128 4.93 -15.44 29.73
CA PRO A 128 4.38 -15.74 31.07
C PRO A 128 5.23 -16.73 31.84
N ALA A 129 5.83 -17.73 31.22
CA ALA A 129 6.74 -18.68 31.85
C ALA A 129 7.94 -18.02 32.51
N LEU A 130 8.40 -16.91 31.99
CA LEU A 130 9.53 -16.13 32.52
C LEU A 130 9.07 -14.90 33.32
N LYS A 131 7.78 -14.59 33.31
CA LYS A 131 7.19 -13.34 33.82
C LYS A 131 7.93 -12.08 33.34
N ARG A 132 8.32 -12.08 32.06
CA ARG A 132 9.13 -11.02 31.45
C ARG A 132 8.48 -10.45 30.22
N VAL A 133 8.66 -9.14 30.07
CA VAL A 133 8.40 -8.42 28.81
C VAL A 133 9.75 -8.19 28.13
N LYS A 134 9.85 -8.57 26.86
CA LYS A 134 11.01 -8.30 25.99
C LYS A 134 10.55 -7.31 24.91
N ARG A 135 11.23 -6.18 24.79
CA ARG A 135 11.05 -5.30 23.63
C ARG A 135 11.70 -5.95 22.40
N ILE A 136 10.99 -5.99 21.30
CA ILE A 136 11.52 -6.42 20.00
C ILE A 136 12.29 -5.23 19.44
N SER A 137 13.56 -5.41 19.16
CA SER A 137 14.38 -4.34 18.56
C SER A 137 14.09 -4.21 17.06
N SER A 138 14.37 -3.04 16.50
CA SER A 138 14.23 -2.82 15.05
C SER A 138 15.08 -3.80 14.22
N ALA A 139 16.19 -4.28 14.75
CA ALA A 139 17.02 -5.29 14.10
C ALA A 139 16.39 -6.72 14.12
N ASP A 140 15.53 -7.00 15.10
CA ASP A 140 14.89 -8.31 15.28
C ASP A 140 13.53 -8.43 14.58
N LYS A 141 12.96 -7.31 14.09
CA LYS A 141 11.60 -7.28 13.53
C LYS A 141 11.44 -8.14 12.26
N SER A 142 12.51 -8.38 11.53
CA SER A 142 12.53 -9.27 10.35
C SER A 142 12.62 -10.76 10.71
N GLY A 143 12.75 -11.09 12.00
CA GLY A 143 12.76 -12.47 12.48
C GLY A 143 11.38 -13.13 12.43
N PRO A 144 11.32 -14.48 12.38
CA PRO A 144 10.06 -15.21 12.30
C PRO A 144 9.26 -15.09 13.59
N PHE A 145 7.97 -14.73 13.45
CA PHE A 145 7.05 -14.67 14.59
C PHE A 145 6.71 -16.08 15.07
N MET A 146 7.21 -16.42 16.24
CA MET A 146 6.91 -17.69 16.91
C MET A 146 7.11 -18.94 16.04
N GLY A 147 8.03 -18.88 15.06
CA GLY A 147 8.35 -20.00 14.16
C GLY A 147 7.34 -20.19 13.02
N SER A 148 6.51 -19.20 12.73
CA SER A 148 5.68 -19.13 11.52
C SER A 148 6.41 -18.45 10.36
N GLU A 149 5.80 -18.41 9.20
CA GLU A 149 6.26 -17.63 8.04
C GLU A 149 6.01 -16.11 8.21
N PHE A 150 5.22 -15.69 9.19
CA PHE A 150 5.10 -14.28 9.51
C PHE A 150 6.35 -13.77 10.22
N ALA A 151 6.83 -12.60 9.85
CA ALA A 151 7.83 -11.84 10.59
C ALA A 151 7.15 -10.96 11.65
N TYR A 152 7.90 -10.49 12.66
CA TYR A 152 7.37 -9.53 13.62
C TYR A 152 6.88 -8.24 12.94
N GLU A 153 7.53 -7.79 11.86
CA GLU A 153 7.11 -6.62 11.08
C GLU A 153 5.79 -6.81 10.32
N ASP A 154 5.37 -8.05 10.06
CA ASP A 154 4.08 -8.34 9.43
C ASP A 154 2.89 -8.16 10.39
N LEU A 155 3.15 -8.03 11.69
CA LEU A 155 2.11 -7.86 12.73
C LEU A 155 1.75 -6.40 12.98
N SER A 156 2.45 -5.46 12.36
CA SER A 156 2.14 -4.03 12.40
C SER A 156 1.13 -3.67 11.31
N SER A 157 0.30 -2.64 11.53
CA SER A 157 -0.52 -2.08 10.46
C SER A 157 0.38 -1.50 9.36
N GLN A 158 -0.14 -1.56 8.14
CA GLN A 158 0.62 -1.22 6.92
C GLN A 158 0.35 0.24 6.54
N GLU A 159 0.95 1.17 7.30
CA GLU A 159 0.80 2.61 7.06
C GLU A 159 1.36 3.03 5.70
N VAL A 160 0.63 3.89 5.00
CA VAL A 160 1.00 4.36 3.65
C VAL A 160 2.35 5.05 3.66
N GLU A 161 2.65 5.83 4.68
CA GLU A 161 3.87 6.63 4.81
C GLU A 161 5.15 5.80 4.96
N LYS A 162 5.00 4.51 5.30
CA LYS A 162 6.14 3.59 5.49
C LYS A 162 6.68 2.97 4.22
N TYR A 163 6.09 3.33 3.07
CA TYR A 163 6.51 2.78 1.78
C TYR A 163 6.60 3.87 0.72
N SER A 164 7.49 3.66 -0.24
CA SER A 164 7.37 4.26 -1.57
C SER A 164 6.64 3.29 -2.49
N TYR A 165 5.83 3.84 -3.40
CA TYR A 165 4.96 3.05 -4.28
C TYR A 165 5.29 3.27 -5.73
N LYS A 166 5.02 2.24 -6.54
CA LYS A 166 5.04 2.29 -7.99
C LYS A 166 3.93 1.41 -8.55
N TYR A 167 3.08 1.97 -9.40
CA TYR A 167 2.17 1.18 -10.23
C TYR A 167 2.97 0.42 -11.28
N LEU A 168 2.69 -0.88 -11.44
CA LEU A 168 3.37 -1.73 -12.40
C LEU A 168 2.48 -2.03 -13.62
N ARG A 169 1.25 -2.46 -13.40
CA ARG A 169 0.29 -2.89 -14.42
C ARG A 169 -1.07 -3.21 -13.81
N ASP A 170 -2.05 -3.43 -14.67
CA ASP A 170 -3.27 -4.15 -14.32
C ASP A 170 -3.10 -5.65 -14.61
N GLU A 171 -3.69 -6.51 -13.77
CA GLU A 171 -3.64 -7.97 -13.93
C GLU A 171 -4.90 -8.59 -13.32
N THR A 172 -5.46 -9.60 -14.00
CA THR A 172 -6.61 -10.35 -13.44
C THR A 172 -6.11 -11.58 -12.70
N ILE A 173 -6.47 -11.70 -11.41
CA ILE A 173 -6.21 -12.89 -10.61
C ILE A 173 -7.52 -13.36 -9.95
N ASN A 174 -7.78 -14.67 -9.98
CA ASN A 174 -8.99 -15.28 -9.42
C ASN A 174 -10.30 -14.65 -9.92
N GLY A 175 -10.30 -14.08 -11.13
CA GLY A 175 -11.47 -13.40 -11.73
C GLY A 175 -11.63 -11.93 -11.37
N GLU A 176 -10.78 -11.37 -10.48
CA GLU A 176 -10.77 -9.97 -10.08
C GLU A 176 -9.71 -9.20 -10.85
N LEU A 177 -10.10 -8.07 -11.45
CA LEU A 177 -9.15 -7.12 -12.05
C LEU A 177 -8.46 -6.33 -10.95
N CYS A 178 -7.13 -6.39 -10.91
CA CYS A 178 -6.31 -5.80 -9.86
C CYS A 178 -5.34 -4.75 -10.41
N PHE A 179 -5.09 -3.72 -9.62
CA PHE A 179 -3.87 -2.94 -9.70
C PHE A 179 -2.71 -3.75 -9.12
N VAL A 180 -1.59 -3.81 -9.84
CA VAL A 180 -0.35 -4.41 -9.32
C VAL A 180 0.61 -3.30 -8.96
N LEU A 181 0.98 -3.24 -7.68
CA LEU A 181 1.86 -2.22 -7.12
C LEU A 181 3.15 -2.85 -6.62
N GLU A 182 4.27 -2.20 -6.84
CA GLU A 182 5.48 -2.42 -6.06
C GLU A 182 5.49 -1.41 -4.90
N ARG A 183 5.76 -1.89 -3.70
CA ARG A 183 6.01 -1.05 -2.53
C ARG A 183 7.35 -1.39 -1.91
N ILE A 184 8.13 -0.37 -1.57
CA ILE A 184 9.47 -0.50 -1.00
C ILE A 184 9.44 0.11 0.39
N PRO A 185 9.76 -0.67 1.46
CA PRO A 185 9.82 -0.16 2.81
C PRO A 185 10.81 1.00 2.93
N THR A 186 10.44 2.06 3.65
CA THR A 186 11.34 3.19 3.97
C THR A 186 12.28 2.85 5.11
N ASP A 187 11.92 1.88 5.97
CA ASP A 187 12.78 1.41 7.06
C ASP A 187 13.87 0.47 6.53
N THR A 188 15.12 0.90 6.67
CA THR A 188 16.30 0.12 6.26
C THR A 188 16.52 -1.17 7.06
N ASN A 189 15.84 -1.35 8.22
CA ASN A 189 15.89 -2.57 9.02
C ASN A 189 14.86 -3.60 8.58
N SER A 190 13.98 -3.30 7.64
CA SER A 190 13.03 -4.27 7.09
C SER A 190 13.75 -5.51 6.55
N GLY A 191 13.15 -6.68 6.74
CA GLY A 191 13.59 -7.93 6.12
C GLY A 191 13.33 -7.98 4.62
N TYR A 192 12.52 -7.06 4.11
CA TYR A 192 12.11 -7.01 2.72
C TYR A 192 12.78 -5.88 1.96
N THR A 193 13.26 -6.19 0.75
CA THR A 193 13.72 -5.15 -0.19
C THR A 193 12.56 -4.48 -0.89
N ARG A 194 11.50 -5.24 -1.17
CA ARG A 194 10.26 -4.79 -1.80
C ARG A 194 9.16 -5.80 -1.57
N GLN A 195 7.95 -5.37 -1.82
CA GLN A 195 6.76 -6.22 -1.89
C GLN A 195 6.02 -5.89 -3.18
N VAL A 196 5.40 -6.90 -3.82
CA VAL A 196 4.48 -6.69 -4.93
C VAL A 196 3.10 -7.06 -4.46
N THR A 197 2.15 -6.14 -4.59
CA THR A 197 0.79 -6.30 -4.08
C THR A 197 -0.21 -6.24 -5.22
N TRP A 198 -1.23 -7.08 -5.16
CA TRP A 198 -2.40 -7.06 -6.03
C TRP A 198 -3.59 -6.56 -5.25
N VAL A 199 -4.14 -5.44 -5.66
CA VAL A 199 -5.28 -4.76 -5.03
C VAL A 199 -6.42 -4.72 -6.03
N ASP A 200 -7.59 -5.30 -5.72
CA ASP A 200 -8.71 -5.30 -6.66
C ASP A 200 -9.23 -3.88 -6.91
N GLN A 201 -9.66 -3.65 -8.15
CA GLN A 201 -10.07 -2.31 -8.59
C GLN A 201 -11.48 -1.93 -8.13
N SER A 202 -12.27 -2.88 -7.67
CA SER A 202 -13.65 -2.66 -7.26
C SER A 202 -13.75 -2.14 -5.83
N GLU A 203 -13.13 -2.87 -4.89
CA GLU A 203 -13.23 -2.61 -3.46
C GLU A 203 -11.89 -2.26 -2.80
N TYR A 204 -10.79 -2.27 -3.56
CA TYR A 204 -9.43 -2.02 -3.10
C TYR A 204 -8.95 -3.02 -2.04
N ARG A 205 -9.48 -4.27 -2.10
CA ARG A 205 -9.05 -5.36 -1.22
C ARG A 205 -7.74 -5.96 -1.71
N LEU A 206 -6.91 -6.35 -0.77
CA LEU A 206 -5.67 -7.04 -1.06
C LEU A 206 -5.96 -8.47 -1.55
N GLN A 207 -5.49 -8.86 -2.73
CA GLN A 207 -5.71 -10.19 -3.32
C GLN A 207 -4.45 -11.08 -3.24
N ARG A 208 -3.26 -10.47 -3.17
CA ARG A 208 -1.99 -11.17 -3.06
C ARG A 208 -0.89 -10.21 -2.65
N VAL A 209 0.09 -10.72 -1.90
CA VAL A 209 1.37 -10.05 -1.64
C VAL A 209 2.52 -11.03 -1.87
N ASP A 210 3.48 -10.65 -2.70
CA ASP A 210 4.76 -11.32 -2.85
C ASP A 210 5.83 -10.52 -2.11
N TYR A 211 6.52 -11.17 -1.18
CA TYR A 211 7.58 -10.57 -0.36
C TYR A 211 8.95 -10.98 -0.88
N TYR A 212 9.84 -10.02 -1.05
CA TYR A 212 11.19 -10.24 -1.53
C TYR A 212 12.21 -9.96 -0.44
N ASP A 213 13.12 -10.90 -0.22
CA ASP A 213 14.16 -10.83 0.81
C ASP A 213 15.24 -9.78 0.51
N ARG A 214 16.23 -9.66 1.40
CA ARG A 214 17.38 -8.74 1.23
C ARG A 214 18.27 -9.04 0.03
N LYS A 215 18.12 -10.21 -0.60
CA LYS A 215 18.81 -10.59 -1.85
C LYS A 215 17.91 -10.36 -3.06
N ASN A 216 16.72 -9.77 -2.86
CA ASN A 216 15.68 -9.57 -3.87
C ASN A 216 15.18 -10.91 -4.48
N ALA A 217 15.26 -12.01 -3.71
CA ALA A 217 14.64 -13.28 -4.05
C ALA A 217 13.21 -13.35 -3.46
N LEU A 218 12.27 -13.98 -4.15
CA LEU A 218 10.93 -14.24 -3.60
C LEU A 218 11.08 -15.10 -2.34
N LEU A 219 10.66 -14.54 -1.20
CA LEU A 219 10.75 -15.19 0.10
C LEU A 219 9.48 -15.97 0.43
N LYS A 220 8.34 -15.31 0.29
CA LYS A 220 7.01 -15.85 0.59
C LYS A 220 5.93 -15.13 -0.19
N THR A 221 4.76 -15.77 -0.28
CA THR A 221 3.53 -15.19 -0.84
C THR A 221 2.42 -15.29 0.19
N MET A 222 1.65 -14.22 0.38
CA MET A 222 0.43 -14.19 1.16
C MET A 222 -0.76 -14.05 0.21
N VAL A 223 -1.81 -14.84 0.44
CA VAL A 223 -3.03 -14.84 -0.37
C VAL A 223 -4.24 -14.76 0.56
N PRO A 224 -4.80 -13.56 0.78
CA PRO A 224 -6.04 -13.41 1.53
C PRO A 224 -7.22 -14.04 0.77
N VAL A 225 -8.08 -14.79 1.46
CA VAL A 225 -9.26 -15.43 0.88
C VAL A 225 -10.48 -15.29 1.79
N GLY A 226 -11.68 -15.50 1.22
CA GLY A 226 -12.92 -15.53 1.99
C GLY A 226 -13.33 -14.17 2.55
N TYR A 227 -13.20 -13.10 1.76
CA TYR A 227 -13.55 -11.76 2.24
C TYR A 227 -15.01 -11.66 2.68
N ARG A 228 -15.23 -11.12 3.88
CA ARG A 228 -16.53 -10.71 4.41
C ARG A 228 -16.57 -9.22 4.66
N GLN A 229 -17.76 -8.64 4.47
CA GLN A 229 -18.01 -7.25 4.77
C GLN A 229 -18.58 -7.10 6.20
N TYR A 230 -18.00 -6.20 6.96
CA TYR A 230 -18.42 -5.85 8.32
C TYR A 230 -18.92 -4.39 8.34
N LEU A 231 -19.93 -4.12 9.14
CA LEU A 231 -20.57 -2.81 9.27
C LEU A 231 -21.00 -2.22 7.91
N ASP A 232 -21.35 -3.10 6.95
CA ASP A 232 -21.71 -2.74 5.56
C ASP A 232 -20.65 -1.91 4.83
N HIS A 233 -19.41 -1.94 5.30
CA HIS A 233 -18.33 -1.14 4.76
C HIS A 233 -16.97 -1.86 4.70
N TYR A 234 -16.49 -2.42 5.81
CA TYR A 234 -15.12 -2.93 5.95
C TYR A 234 -14.97 -4.37 5.49
N TRP A 235 -14.06 -4.62 4.56
CA TRP A 235 -13.76 -5.96 4.09
C TRP A 235 -12.65 -6.60 4.92
N ARG A 236 -12.87 -7.81 5.45
CA ARG A 236 -11.88 -8.58 6.19
C ARG A 236 -11.79 -9.99 5.61
N PRO A 237 -10.58 -10.52 5.35
CA PRO A 237 -10.41 -11.90 4.89
C PRO A 237 -10.66 -12.87 6.05
N GLU A 238 -11.18 -14.06 5.71
CA GLU A 238 -11.33 -15.15 6.68
C GLU A 238 -10.03 -15.93 6.87
N GLU A 239 -9.14 -15.95 5.84
CA GLU A 239 -7.84 -16.64 5.88
C GLU A 239 -6.76 -15.77 5.22
N LEU A 240 -5.52 -15.95 5.69
CA LEU A 240 -4.30 -15.34 5.16
C LEU A 240 -3.29 -16.42 4.81
#